data_d80f7155f726799717c5bc50141e8294
#
_entry.id   d80f7155f726799717c5bc50141e8294
#
_cell.length_a   1.000
_cell.length_b   1.000
_cell.length_c   1.000
_cell.angle_alpha   90.00
_cell.angle_beta   90.00
_cell.angle_gamma   90.00
#
_symmetry.space_group_name_H-M   'P 1'
#
loop_
_entity.id
_entity.type
_entity.pdbx_description
1 polymer ?
#
loop_
_entity_poly.entity_id
_entity_poly.type
_entity_poly.pdbx_seq_one_letter_code
_entity_poly.pdbx_strand_id
1 'polypeptide(L)'
;MMNKIKSKFNKMPIAKKVMIMYAFLFTITIIVISAILLFTAKGMGVGITFTTLQNCSESIENYILSGNKLTEENIETIVGESYIDYIIEDRVSNKVYISQNFLPDNSTAPMEREDFSDNIEEDFHLREKSSKKPYFKILGNYDSYNVYTKNGHEFISIENEFEYNGTIYTVKLFKAVLDNMYYVKYIALRLFYVNILGIILAALIGSYISNVMLKPIRKIKETAKRISVEDLSQRIEIDGPDDEIKELSVTFNSMIDRLEESFEQQSRFVSDASHELRTPISVINGYANLINRWGKDDPEILQEAVNNILEETDHMSVMIKNLLFLAKSDQNRNHVQKQPMSINEAVYDIAKDLSVTDEKIEVITEVCDKELIISGDPDLIKQMLWIYTENAVKYSGDKKVITYKVYTEGDYACVSVKDNGCGISEEDIQHIFDRFYRADKSRNKEIPGNGLGLSIASWIINTHNGKVEVKSVVGQGTEFISKFKLE
;
A
#
# COMPACT_ATOMS: atom_id res chain seq x y z
N MET A 1 -28.84 -11.45 -13.92
CA MET A 1 -27.59 -11.77 -14.65
C MET A 1 -26.38 -11.03 -14.06
N MET A 2 -26.47 -9.74 -13.82
CA MET A 2 -25.38 -8.88 -13.28
C MET A 2 -24.85 -9.34 -11.92
N ASN A 3 -25.68 -9.74 -10.97
CA ASN A 3 -25.25 -10.24 -9.65
C ASN A 3 -24.48 -11.58 -9.71
N LYS A 4 -24.79 -12.46 -10.67
CA LYS A 4 -24.04 -13.70 -10.92
C LYS A 4 -22.63 -13.42 -11.50
N ILE A 5 -22.51 -12.43 -12.40
CA ILE A 5 -21.23 -12.01 -12.99
C ILE A 5 -20.35 -11.36 -11.91
N LYS A 6 -20.92 -10.46 -11.08
CA LYS A 6 -20.22 -9.79 -9.97
C LYS A 6 -19.73 -10.79 -8.92
N SER A 7 -20.54 -11.80 -8.59
CA SER A 7 -20.14 -12.87 -7.67
C SER A 7 -19.00 -13.73 -8.24
N LYS A 8 -19.05 -14.08 -9.54
CA LYS A 8 -18.01 -14.87 -10.21
C LYS A 8 -16.71 -14.07 -10.35
N PHE A 9 -16.81 -12.78 -10.65
CA PHE A 9 -15.66 -11.87 -10.71
C PHE A 9 -15.00 -11.73 -9.34
N ASN A 10 -15.77 -11.57 -8.26
CA ASN A 10 -15.23 -11.43 -6.91
C ASN A 10 -14.44 -12.65 -6.42
N LYS A 11 -14.78 -13.84 -6.91
CA LYS A 11 -14.09 -15.11 -6.58
C LYS A 11 -12.83 -15.37 -7.41
N MET A 12 -12.55 -14.55 -8.44
CA MET A 12 -11.37 -14.74 -9.28
C MET A 12 -10.09 -14.26 -8.57
N PRO A 13 -8.93 -14.90 -8.85
CA PRO A 13 -7.62 -14.40 -8.42
C PRO A 13 -7.39 -12.96 -8.89
N ILE A 14 -6.67 -12.18 -8.10
CA ILE A 14 -6.35 -10.76 -8.40
C ILE A 14 -5.70 -10.63 -9.78
N ALA A 15 -4.78 -11.55 -10.14
CA ALA A 15 -4.15 -11.60 -11.44
C ALA A 15 -5.16 -11.62 -12.60
N LYS A 16 -6.20 -12.48 -12.51
CA LYS A 16 -7.23 -12.54 -13.53
C LYS A 16 -8.14 -11.32 -13.57
N LYS A 17 -8.41 -10.70 -12.41
CA LYS A 17 -9.18 -9.45 -12.34
C LYS A 17 -8.45 -8.31 -13.03
N VAL A 18 -7.16 -8.16 -12.73
CA VAL A 18 -6.30 -7.13 -13.33
C VAL A 18 -6.20 -7.33 -14.84
N MET A 19 -5.94 -8.56 -15.30
CA MET A 19 -5.90 -8.88 -16.72
C MET A 19 -7.21 -8.50 -17.44
N ILE A 20 -8.37 -8.88 -16.87
CA ILE A 20 -9.69 -8.57 -17.47
C ILE A 20 -9.92 -7.06 -17.50
N MET A 21 -9.55 -6.34 -16.46
CA MET A 21 -9.72 -4.89 -16.38
C MET A 21 -8.88 -4.16 -17.44
N TYR A 22 -7.62 -4.54 -17.61
CA TYR A 22 -6.76 -3.97 -18.67
C TYR A 22 -7.25 -4.32 -20.06
N ALA A 23 -7.64 -5.58 -20.31
CA ALA A 23 -8.18 -6.01 -21.59
C ALA A 23 -9.46 -5.24 -21.93
N PHE A 24 -10.35 -5.02 -20.96
CA PHE A 24 -11.58 -4.26 -21.13
C PHE A 24 -11.32 -2.78 -21.46
N LEU A 25 -10.43 -2.13 -20.68
CA LEU A 25 -10.06 -0.73 -20.92
C LEU A 25 -9.45 -0.55 -22.31
N PHE A 26 -8.51 -1.42 -22.68
CA PHE A 26 -7.86 -1.39 -23.99
C PHE A 26 -8.85 -1.63 -25.13
N THR A 27 -9.81 -2.55 -24.96
CA THR A 27 -10.85 -2.82 -25.94
C THR A 27 -11.73 -1.58 -26.18
N ILE A 28 -12.15 -0.89 -25.11
CA ILE A 28 -12.93 0.34 -25.24
C ILE A 28 -12.12 1.40 -26.00
N THR A 29 -10.86 1.60 -25.62
CA THR A 29 -9.99 2.61 -26.25
C THR A 29 -9.83 2.36 -27.75
N ILE A 30 -9.57 1.11 -28.15
CA ILE A 30 -9.42 0.73 -29.57
C ILE A 30 -10.74 0.94 -30.34
N ILE A 31 -11.89 0.59 -29.77
CA ILE A 31 -13.20 0.79 -30.41
C ILE A 31 -13.47 2.28 -30.60
N VAL A 32 -13.19 3.11 -29.60
CA VAL A 32 -13.37 4.58 -29.70
C VAL A 32 -12.47 5.17 -30.79
N ILE A 33 -11.18 4.79 -30.82
CA ILE A 33 -10.26 5.24 -31.86
C ILE A 33 -10.75 4.81 -33.26
N SER A 34 -11.18 3.57 -33.41
CA SER A 34 -11.71 3.04 -34.68
C SER A 34 -12.96 3.77 -35.12
N ALA A 35 -13.87 4.14 -34.20
CA ALA A 35 -15.06 4.91 -34.48
C ALA A 35 -14.71 6.33 -34.95
N ILE A 36 -13.74 6.99 -34.32
CA ILE A 36 -13.23 8.31 -34.73
C ILE A 36 -12.62 8.24 -36.13
N LEU A 37 -11.77 7.23 -36.39
CA LEU A 37 -11.15 7.06 -37.72
C LEU A 37 -12.17 6.83 -38.79
N LEU A 38 -13.21 6.01 -38.58
CA LEU A 38 -14.28 5.82 -39.55
C LEU A 38 -15.09 7.10 -39.76
N PHE A 39 -15.35 7.84 -38.69
CA PHE A 39 -16.07 9.12 -38.79
C PHE A 39 -15.28 10.15 -39.59
N THR A 40 -13.97 10.30 -39.32
CA THR A 40 -13.11 11.23 -40.06
C THR A 40 -12.93 10.82 -41.53
N ALA A 41 -12.75 9.52 -41.80
CA ALA A 41 -12.62 9.00 -43.16
C ALA A 41 -13.89 9.32 -44.00
N LYS A 42 -15.09 9.16 -43.42
CA LYS A 42 -16.35 9.52 -44.05
C LYS A 42 -16.43 11.03 -44.32
N GLY A 43 -16.02 11.85 -43.37
CA GLY A 43 -16.03 13.32 -43.54
C GLY A 43 -15.03 13.81 -44.57
N MET A 44 -13.84 13.25 -44.63
CA MET A 44 -12.85 13.60 -45.66
C MET A 44 -13.35 13.33 -47.07
N GLY A 45 -14.07 12.25 -47.26
CA GLY A 45 -14.63 11.92 -48.57
C GLY A 45 -15.58 12.99 -49.12
N VAL A 46 -16.49 13.49 -48.29
CA VAL A 46 -17.40 14.57 -48.69
C VAL A 46 -16.64 15.85 -48.91
N GLY A 47 -15.66 16.18 -48.08
CA GLY A 47 -14.82 17.36 -48.25
C GLY A 47 -14.04 17.36 -49.60
N ILE A 48 -13.43 16.24 -49.96
CA ILE A 48 -12.75 16.09 -51.26
C ILE A 48 -13.73 16.25 -52.42
N THR A 49 -14.91 15.64 -52.34
CA THR A 49 -15.94 15.76 -53.38
C THR A 49 -16.38 17.22 -53.55
N PHE A 50 -16.62 17.92 -52.46
CA PHE A 50 -17.01 19.35 -52.48
C PHE A 50 -15.90 20.21 -53.08
N THR A 51 -14.65 20.08 -52.64
CA THR A 51 -13.52 20.85 -53.18
C THR A 51 -13.32 20.57 -54.68
N THR A 52 -13.54 19.33 -55.13
CA THR A 52 -13.44 18.99 -56.55
C THR A 52 -14.53 19.69 -57.37
N LEU A 53 -15.77 19.71 -56.88
CA LEU A 53 -16.88 20.44 -57.51
C LEU A 53 -16.62 21.94 -57.55
N GLN A 54 -16.15 22.54 -56.47
CA GLN A 54 -15.82 23.95 -56.37
C GLN A 54 -14.74 24.36 -57.39
N ASN A 55 -13.63 23.61 -57.44
CA ASN A 55 -12.55 23.86 -58.40
C ASN A 55 -13.04 23.75 -59.87
N CYS A 56 -13.93 22.77 -60.12
CA CYS A 56 -14.52 22.62 -61.46
C CYS A 56 -15.46 23.81 -61.80
N SER A 57 -16.27 24.25 -60.86
CA SER A 57 -17.15 25.45 -61.07
C SER A 57 -16.33 26.69 -61.32
N GLU A 58 -15.29 26.97 -60.56
CA GLU A 58 -14.37 28.10 -60.77
C GLU A 58 -13.64 27.97 -62.10
N SER A 59 -13.30 26.79 -62.56
CA SER A 59 -12.68 26.60 -63.90
C SER A 59 -13.65 26.92 -65.06
N ILE A 60 -14.92 26.54 -64.93
CA ILE A 60 -15.95 26.85 -65.90
C ILE A 60 -16.21 28.35 -65.92
N GLU A 61 -16.35 29.00 -64.77
CA GLU A 61 -16.51 30.40 -64.59
C GLU A 61 -15.36 31.19 -65.28
N ASN A 62 -14.11 30.86 -64.95
CA ASN A 62 -12.92 31.50 -65.54
C ASN A 62 -12.82 31.30 -67.06
N TYR A 63 -13.24 30.14 -67.56
CA TYR A 63 -13.29 29.86 -68.97
C TYR A 63 -14.26 30.82 -69.70
N ILE A 64 -15.46 31.05 -69.18
CA ILE A 64 -16.48 31.94 -69.67
C ILE A 64 -16.01 33.39 -69.56
N LEU A 65 -15.48 33.81 -68.43
CA LEU A 65 -14.97 35.16 -68.18
C LEU A 65 -13.79 35.52 -69.07
N SER A 66 -13.06 34.55 -69.62
CA SER A 66 -12.00 34.74 -70.61
C SER A 66 -12.51 34.95 -72.01
N GLY A 67 -13.82 35.04 -72.24
CA GLY A 67 -14.45 35.32 -73.51
C GLY A 67 -14.60 34.11 -74.44
N ASN A 68 -14.38 32.90 -73.91
CA ASN A 68 -14.51 31.67 -74.70
C ASN A 68 -15.99 31.27 -74.81
N LYS A 69 -16.38 30.73 -75.94
CA LYS A 69 -17.73 30.20 -76.15
C LYS A 69 -17.87 28.83 -75.48
N LEU A 70 -19.00 28.65 -74.81
CA LEU A 70 -19.34 27.32 -74.26
C LEU A 70 -19.71 26.41 -75.45
N THR A 71 -19.05 25.24 -75.45
CA THR A 71 -19.36 24.08 -76.26
C THR A 71 -19.31 22.85 -75.39
N GLU A 72 -20.06 21.83 -75.77
CA GLU A 72 -20.10 20.57 -75.06
C GLU A 72 -18.67 19.97 -74.88
N GLU A 73 -17.89 19.99 -75.95
CA GLU A 73 -16.49 19.46 -75.96
C GLU A 73 -15.60 20.25 -75.04
N ASN A 74 -15.77 21.56 -74.91
CA ASN A 74 -14.96 22.36 -73.95
C ASN A 74 -15.37 22.15 -72.53
N ILE A 75 -16.68 22.00 -72.27
CA ILE A 75 -17.16 21.68 -70.91
C ILE A 75 -16.65 20.30 -70.47
N GLU A 76 -16.78 19.29 -71.34
CA GLU A 76 -16.25 17.95 -71.06
C GLU A 76 -14.75 17.97 -70.83
N THR A 77 -14.01 18.81 -71.55
CA THR A 77 -12.56 18.99 -71.33
C THR A 77 -12.26 19.64 -69.98
N ILE A 78 -13.04 20.59 -69.50
CA ILE A 78 -12.88 21.27 -68.23
C ILE A 78 -13.29 20.33 -67.07
N VAL A 79 -14.39 19.62 -67.21
CA VAL A 79 -14.92 18.66 -66.27
C VAL A 79 -14.00 17.44 -66.18
N GLY A 80 -13.35 17.05 -67.29
CA GLY A 80 -12.34 15.99 -67.37
C GLY A 80 -12.85 14.62 -66.95
N GLU A 81 -11.94 13.70 -66.56
CA GLU A 81 -12.25 12.36 -66.09
C GLU A 81 -12.82 12.34 -64.65
N SER A 82 -13.28 13.49 -64.15
CA SER A 82 -13.68 13.66 -62.73
C SER A 82 -15.03 13.03 -62.37
N TYR A 83 -15.74 12.41 -63.32
CA TYR A 83 -17.10 11.86 -63.14
C TYR A 83 -18.05 12.88 -62.48
N ILE A 84 -18.01 14.12 -62.98
CA ILE A 84 -18.89 15.21 -62.56
C ILE A 84 -19.98 15.35 -63.60
N ASP A 85 -21.21 15.27 -63.14
CA ASP A 85 -22.35 15.61 -63.95
C ASP A 85 -22.62 17.09 -63.83
N TYR A 86 -23.06 17.72 -64.93
CA TYR A 86 -23.27 19.18 -65.00
C TYR A 86 -24.57 19.56 -65.68
N ILE A 87 -25.10 20.70 -65.25
CA ILE A 87 -26.19 21.45 -65.92
C ILE A 87 -25.73 22.88 -65.91
N ILE A 88 -25.54 23.48 -67.17
CA ILE A 88 -25.09 24.83 -67.31
C ILE A 88 -26.12 25.58 -68.18
N GLU A 89 -26.77 26.60 -67.61
CA GLU A 89 -27.74 27.42 -68.28
C GLU A 89 -27.10 28.70 -68.74
N ASP A 90 -27.28 29.04 -70.03
CA ASP A 90 -26.99 30.34 -70.66
C ASP A 90 -28.30 31.04 -70.91
N ARG A 91 -28.67 32.00 -70.09
CA ARG A 91 -29.99 32.64 -70.13
C ARG A 91 -30.19 33.61 -71.32
N VAL A 92 -29.13 34.03 -72.02
CA VAL A 92 -29.23 34.94 -73.20
C VAL A 92 -29.31 34.16 -74.51
N SER A 93 -28.48 33.12 -74.66
CA SER A 93 -28.53 32.23 -75.80
C SER A 93 -29.70 31.24 -75.78
N ASN A 94 -30.43 31.21 -74.66
CA ASN A 94 -31.53 30.27 -74.38
C ASN A 94 -31.11 28.80 -74.51
N LYS A 95 -29.85 28.45 -74.12
CA LYS A 95 -29.26 27.12 -74.22
C LYS A 95 -28.95 26.53 -72.86
N VAL A 96 -29.19 25.24 -72.77
CA VAL A 96 -28.84 24.47 -71.59
C VAL A 96 -27.88 23.31 -71.98
N TYR A 97 -26.70 23.27 -71.37
CA TYR A 97 -25.71 22.20 -71.54
C TYR A 97 -25.85 21.19 -70.40
N ILE A 98 -26.03 19.94 -70.74
CA ILE A 98 -26.34 18.90 -69.80
C ILE A 98 -25.40 17.71 -70.04
N SER A 99 -24.81 17.11 -68.99
CA SER A 99 -24.02 15.88 -69.11
C SER A 99 -24.88 14.71 -69.57
N GLN A 100 -24.26 13.73 -70.25
CA GLN A 100 -24.97 12.59 -70.85
C GLN A 100 -25.77 11.79 -69.82
N ASN A 101 -25.31 11.71 -68.55
CA ASN A 101 -26.01 11.00 -67.49
C ASN A 101 -27.34 11.66 -67.05
N PHE A 102 -27.56 12.89 -67.42
CA PHE A 102 -28.74 13.70 -67.10
C PHE A 102 -29.57 14.09 -68.37
N LEU A 103 -29.15 13.58 -69.53
CA LEU A 103 -29.94 13.77 -70.71
C LEU A 103 -31.22 12.95 -70.67
N PRO A 104 -32.39 13.48 -70.96
CA PRO A 104 -33.59 12.70 -71.17
C PRO A 104 -33.45 11.75 -72.41
N ASP A 105 -34.12 10.60 -72.33
CA ASP A 105 -34.10 9.60 -73.42
C ASP A 105 -34.44 10.28 -74.77
N ASN A 106 -33.60 10.07 -75.81
CA ASN A 106 -33.68 10.61 -77.15
C ASN A 106 -33.43 12.11 -77.32
N SER A 107 -32.82 12.80 -76.35
CA SER A 107 -32.42 14.18 -76.46
C SER A 107 -30.91 14.32 -76.73
N THR A 108 -30.52 15.43 -77.39
CA THR A 108 -29.10 15.78 -77.64
C THR A 108 -28.79 17.10 -76.96
N ALA A 109 -27.61 17.26 -76.36
CA ALA A 109 -27.13 18.51 -75.81
C ALA A 109 -26.46 19.36 -76.92
N PRO A 110 -26.50 20.72 -76.90
CA PRO A 110 -27.28 21.55 -75.99
C PRO A 110 -28.77 21.55 -76.31
N MET A 111 -29.62 21.64 -75.29
CA MET A 111 -31.09 21.81 -75.47
C MET A 111 -31.47 23.28 -75.44
N GLU A 112 -32.62 23.63 -76.06
CA GLU A 112 -33.24 24.94 -75.88
C GLU A 112 -33.90 25.00 -74.47
N ARG A 113 -33.84 26.13 -73.80
CA ARG A 113 -34.37 26.31 -72.45
C ARG A 113 -35.91 26.08 -72.39
N GLU A 114 -36.62 26.34 -73.48
CA GLU A 114 -38.06 26.05 -73.53
C GLU A 114 -38.40 24.57 -73.45
N ASP A 115 -37.47 23.72 -73.85
CA ASP A 115 -37.57 22.24 -73.72
C ASP A 115 -37.09 21.70 -72.39
N PHE A 116 -36.54 22.57 -71.52
CA PHE A 116 -35.99 22.23 -70.25
C PHE A 116 -36.95 22.59 -69.13
N SER A 117 -37.37 21.59 -68.36
CA SER A 117 -38.23 21.82 -67.22
C SER A 117 -37.44 22.46 -66.03
N ASP A 118 -38.03 23.53 -65.45
CA ASP A 118 -37.48 24.15 -64.27
C ASP A 118 -37.49 23.19 -63.05
N ASN A 119 -38.13 22.03 -63.17
CA ASN A 119 -38.29 21.02 -62.11
C ASN A 119 -37.28 19.87 -62.25
N ILE A 120 -35.98 20.22 -62.26
CA ILE A 120 -34.84 19.24 -62.33
C ILE A 120 -35.02 18.05 -61.41
N GLU A 121 -35.63 18.25 -60.25
CA GLU A 121 -35.85 17.23 -59.25
C GLU A 121 -36.83 16.13 -59.67
N GLU A 122 -37.89 16.51 -60.41
CA GLU A 122 -38.90 15.57 -60.95
C GLU A 122 -38.41 14.86 -62.22
N ASP A 123 -37.82 15.56 -63.14
CA ASP A 123 -37.40 15.05 -64.47
C ASP A 123 -36.19 14.08 -64.32
N PHE A 124 -35.31 14.30 -63.34
CA PHE A 124 -34.16 13.44 -63.15
C PHE A 124 -34.33 12.49 -61.94
N HIS A 125 -35.56 12.38 -61.42
CA HIS A 125 -35.85 11.51 -60.22
C HIS A 125 -34.91 11.77 -59.04
N LEU A 126 -34.50 13.01 -58.86
CA LEU A 126 -33.67 13.47 -57.76
C LEU A 126 -34.55 13.73 -56.53
N ARG A 127 -34.32 13.07 -55.46
CA ARG A 127 -34.93 13.42 -54.17
C ARG A 127 -33.97 14.27 -53.38
N GLU A 128 -34.29 15.53 -53.16
CA GLU A 128 -33.55 16.41 -52.29
C GLU A 128 -33.62 15.83 -50.87
N LYS A 129 -32.47 15.51 -50.35
CA LYS A 129 -32.32 15.13 -48.96
C LYS A 129 -31.77 16.36 -48.25
N SER A 130 -32.67 17.31 -47.92
CA SER A 130 -32.28 18.48 -47.14
C SER A 130 -31.44 18.06 -45.96
N SER A 131 -30.16 18.15 -46.07
CA SER A 131 -29.27 17.84 -44.99
C SER A 131 -28.40 19.03 -44.65
N LYS A 132 -28.98 19.97 -43.93
CA LYS A 132 -28.20 20.71 -42.93
C LYS A 132 -27.79 19.72 -41.87
N LYS A 133 -26.95 18.72 -42.19
CA LYS A 133 -26.40 17.79 -41.19
C LYS A 133 -25.23 18.50 -40.49
N PRO A 134 -25.26 18.63 -39.16
CA PRO A 134 -24.22 19.31 -38.37
C PRO A 134 -22.86 18.61 -38.44
N TYR A 135 -22.73 17.50 -39.16
CA TYR A 135 -21.51 16.70 -39.27
C TYR A 135 -20.32 17.42 -39.91
N PHE A 136 -20.56 18.49 -40.68
CA PHE A 136 -19.52 19.12 -41.49
C PHE A 136 -19.01 20.47 -40.98
N LYS A 137 -19.66 21.07 -39.98
CA LYS A 137 -19.15 22.29 -39.34
C LYS A 137 -17.81 22.14 -38.66
N ILE A 138 -17.40 20.91 -38.37
CA ILE A 138 -16.12 20.57 -37.67
C ILE A 138 -14.94 20.47 -38.65
N LEU A 139 -15.19 20.20 -39.95
CA LEU A 139 -14.14 19.92 -40.93
C LEU A 139 -13.97 21.03 -42.01
N GLY A 140 -14.80 22.06 -42.04
CA GLY A 140 -14.71 23.19 -42.94
C GLY A 140 -16.04 23.92 -43.07
N ASN A 141 -16.00 25.24 -43.38
CA ASN A 141 -17.19 26.07 -43.58
C ASN A 141 -17.71 25.86 -45.01
N TYR A 142 -18.47 24.79 -45.22
CA TYR A 142 -19.09 24.47 -46.53
C TYR A 142 -20.52 24.99 -46.51
N ASP A 143 -20.71 26.24 -46.87
CA ASP A 143 -21.97 26.97 -46.64
C ASP A 143 -23.07 26.71 -47.65
N SER A 144 -22.81 26.02 -48.79
CA SER A 144 -23.85 25.84 -49.82
C SER A 144 -23.64 24.62 -50.71
N TYR A 145 -24.03 23.45 -50.23
CA TYR A 145 -24.19 22.29 -51.08
C TYR A 145 -25.52 21.59 -50.79
N ASN A 146 -26.12 21.00 -51.80
CA ASN A 146 -27.30 20.17 -51.65
C ASN A 146 -26.94 18.69 -51.80
N VAL A 147 -27.69 17.82 -51.11
CA VAL A 147 -27.51 16.38 -51.22
C VAL A 147 -28.76 15.77 -51.89
N TYR A 148 -28.54 15.13 -53.00
CA TYR A 148 -29.57 14.45 -53.76
C TYR A 148 -29.36 12.94 -53.69
N THR A 149 -30.45 12.19 -53.90
CA THR A 149 -30.39 10.72 -53.98
C THR A 149 -31.01 10.29 -55.34
N LYS A 150 -30.23 9.60 -56.16
CA LYS A 150 -30.69 8.99 -57.44
C LYS A 150 -30.33 7.50 -57.42
N ASN A 151 -31.29 6.61 -57.65
CA ASN A 151 -31.09 5.18 -57.71
C ASN A 151 -30.39 4.58 -56.47
N GLY A 152 -30.61 5.15 -55.27
CA GLY A 152 -29.98 4.70 -54.01
C GLY A 152 -28.56 5.27 -53.81
N HIS A 153 -28.04 6.08 -54.69
CA HIS A 153 -26.74 6.75 -54.61
C HIS A 153 -26.88 8.18 -54.13
N GLU A 154 -26.03 8.63 -53.21
CA GLU A 154 -26.00 10.03 -52.76
C GLU A 154 -25.09 10.85 -53.68
N PHE A 155 -25.58 12.01 -54.11
CA PHE A 155 -24.85 13.01 -54.91
C PHE A 155 -24.73 14.30 -54.11
N ILE A 156 -23.59 14.94 -54.19
CA ILE A 156 -23.39 16.29 -53.72
C ILE A 156 -23.51 17.20 -54.91
N SER A 157 -24.27 18.31 -54.79
CA SER A 157 -24.30 19.35 -55.78
C SER A 157 -23.90 20.69 -55.21
N ILE A 158 -23.32 21.49 -56.10
CA ILE A 158 -23.10 22.91 -55.89
C ILE A 158 -23.78 23.67 -57.00
N GLU A 159 -24.26 24.89 -56.72
CA GLU A 159 -24.84 25.79 -57.67
C GLU A 159 -24.11 27.11 -57.55
N ASN A 160 -23.67 27.67 -58.69
CA ASN A 160 -23.01 28.96 -58.82
C ASN A 160 -23.65 29.78 -59.91
N GLU A 161 -24.01 31.00 -59.58
CA GLU A 161 -24.56 31.98 -60.58
C GLU A 161 -23.58 33.13 -60.72
N PHE A 162 -23.25 33.50 -61.96
CA PHE A 162 -22.40 34.62 -62.23
C PHE A 162 -22.84 35.33 -63.51
N GLU A 163 -22.52 36.62 -63.73
CA GLU A 163 -22.87 37.42 -64.82
C GLU A 163 -21.63 37.74 -65.69
N TYR A 164 -21.75 37.55 -67.00
CA TYR A 164 -20.73 37.95 -67.95
C TYR A 164 -21.37 38.57 -69.20
N ASN A 165 -20.97 39.83 -69.58
CA ASN A 165 -21.47 40.57 -70.71
C ASN A 165 -23.02 40.74 -70.76
N GLY A 166 -23.65 40.87 -69.55
CA GLY A 166 -25.11 40.99 -69.43
C GLY A 166 -25.84 39.63 -69.50
N THR A 167 -25.14 38.54 -69.55
CA THR A 167 -25.68 37.17 -69.54
C THR A 167 -25.50 36.59 -68.21
N ILE A 168 -26.57 36.03 -67.61
CA ILE A 168 -26.50 35.26 -66.37
C ILE A 168 -26.29 33.80 -66.74
N TYR A 169 -25.21 33.23 -66.17
CA TYR A 169 -24.88 31.80 -66.23
C TYR A 169 -25.21 31.16 -64.94
N THR A 170 -25.90 30.00 -64.96
CA THR A 170 -26.14 29.17 -63.79
C THR A 170 -25.43 27.85 -64.01
N VAL A 171 -24.47 27.55 -63.19
CA VAL A 171 -23.66 26.31 -63.22
C VAL A 171 -24.04 25.40 -62.05
N LYS A 172 -24.67 24.27 -62.33
CA LYS A 172 -24.98 23.19 -61.33
C LYS A 172 -24.13 21.99 -61.63
N LEU A 173 -23.34 21.62 -60.67
CA LEU A 173 -22.45 20.45 -60.74
C LEU A 173 -22.86 19.39 -59.72
N PHE A 174 -22.82 18.12 -60.14
CA PHE A 174 -23.21 16.98 -59.33
C PHE A 174 -22.09 15.94 -59.36
N LYS A 175 -21.78 15.37 -58.21
CA LYS A 175 -20.84 14.26 -58.11
C LYS A 175 -21.33 13.23 -57.12
N ALA A 176 -21.29 11.96 -57.54
CA ALA A 176 -21.66 10.84 -56.67
C ALA A 176 -20.68 10.67 -55.52
N VAL A 177 -21.20 10.42 -54.34
CA VAL A 177 -20.41 10.13 -53.15
C VAL A 177 -19.97 8.66 -53.12
N LEU A 178 -20.18 7.94 -54.21
CA LEU A 178 -20.07 6.47 -54.32
C LEU A 178 -18.70 5.89 -54.00
N ASP A 179 -17.64 6.51 -54.49
CA ASP A 179 -16.28 5.96 -54.35
C ASP A 179 -15.81 5.91 -52.89
N ASN A 180 -16.35 6.79 -52.06
CA ASN A 180 -15.99 6.82 -50.65
C ASN A 180 -16.62 5.70 -49.80
N MET A 181 -17.79 5.17 -50.19
CA MET A 181 -18.45 4.10 -49.44
C MET A 181 -17.67 2.78 -49.53
N TYR A 182 -17.05 2.47 -50.66
CA TYR A 182 -16.21 1.28 -50.80
C TYR A 182 -14.95 1.39 -49.95
N TYR A 183 -14.29 2.56 -49.96
CA TYR A 183 -13.11 2.81 -49.11
C TYR A 183 -13.45 2.76 -47.63
N VAL A 184 -14.57 3.34 -47.21
CA VAL A 184 -15.02 3.29 -45.81
C VAL A 184 -15.31 1.86 -45.37
N LYS A 185 -15.98 1.03 -46.21
CA LYS A 185 -16.20 -0.38 -45.93
C LYS A 185 -14.90 -1.17 -45.84
N TYR A 186 -13.96 -0.90 -46.73
CA TYR A 186 -12.63 -1.56 -46.71
C TYR A 186 -11.85 -1.18 -45.48
N ILE A 187 -11.83 0.09 -45.08
CA ILE A 187 -11.22 0.58 -43.85
C ILE A 187 -11.90 -0.08 -42.63
N ALA A 188 -13.22 -0.11 -42.61
CA ALA A 188 -13.97 -0.75 -41.51
C ALA A 188 -13.60 -2.24 -41.32
N LEU A 189 -13.48 -2.98 -42.43
CA LEU A 189 -13.09 -4.37 -42.40
C LEU A 189 -11.65 -4.56 -41.87
N ARG A 190 -10.73 -3.70 -42.33
CA ARG A 190 -9.32 -3.69 -41.84
C ARG A 190 -9.26 -3.37 -40.35
N LEU A 191 -9.97 -2.34 -39.90
CA LEU A 191 -10.05 -1.97 -38.48
C LEU A 191 -10.65 -3.09 -37.64
N PHE A 192 -11.63 -3.83 -38.16
CA PHE A 192 -12.19 -4.99 -37.46
C PHE A 192 -11.12 -6.06 -37.18
N TYR A 193 -10.28 -6.40 -38.17
CA TYR A 193 -9.19 -7.38 -37.95
C TYR A 193 -8.11 -6.84 -37.00
N VAL A 194 -7.75 -5.55 -37.13
CA VAL A 194 -6.77 -4.90 -36.22
C VAL A 194 -7.30 -4.89 -34.80
N ASN A 195 -8.58 -4.62 -34.59
CA ASN A 195 -9.22 -4.66 -33.28
C ASN A 195 -9.17 -6.06 -32.65
N ILE A 196 -9.48 -7.10 -33.40
CA ILE A 196 -9.37 -8.50 -32.91
C ILE A 196 -7.94 -8.82 -32.50
N LEU A 197 -6.97 -8.51 -33.36
CA LEU A 197 -5.56 -8.73 -33.05
C LEU A 197 -5.12 -7.97 -31.80
N GLY A 198 -5.52 -6.70 -31.70
CA GLY A 198 -5.26 -5.85 -30.54
C GLY A 198 -5.81 -6.41 -29.23
N ILE A 199 -7.03 -6.93 -29.24
CA ILE A 199 -7.66 -7.58 -28.07
C ILE A 199 -6.88 -8.82 -27.64
N ILE A 200 -6.45 -9.66 -28.60
CA ILE A 200 -5.64 -10.85 -28.31
C ILE A 200 -4.31 -10.47 -27.68
N LEU A 201 -3.61 -9.50 -28.28
CA LEU A 201 -2.33 -8.99 -27.75
C LEU A 201 -2.49 -8.37 -26.36
N ALA A 202 -3.55 -7.59 -26.13
CA ALA A 202 -3.83 -7.01 -24.82
C ALA A 202 -4.07 -8.10 -23.74
N ALA A 203 -4.77 -9.17 -24.10
CA ALA A 203 -4.99 -10.29 -23.18
C ALA A 203 -3.69 -11.04 -22.86
N LEU A 204 -2.83 -11.27 -23.85
CA LEU A 204 -1.53 -11.94 -23.66
C LEU A 204 -0.58 -11.08 -22.80
N ILE A 205 -0.41 -9.81 -23.13
CA ILE A 205 0.44 -8.87 -22.42
C ILE A 205 -0.08 -8.66 -20.98
N GLY A 206 -1.39 -8.45 -20.83
CA GLY A 206 -2.02 -8.30 -19.51
C GLY A 206 -1.83 -9.53 -18.62
N SER A 207 -1.91 -10.73 -19.21
CA SER A 207 -1.64 -11.99 -18.49
C SER A 207 -0.19 -12.12 -18.07
N TYR A 208 0.75 -11.76 -18.95
CA TYR A 208 2.18 -11.78 -18.65
C TYR A 208 2.54 -10.81 -17.51
N ILE A 209 2.16 -9.53 -17.65
CA ILE A 209 2.43 -8.49 -16.65
C ILE A 209 1.81 -8.87 -15.30
N SER A 210 0.54 -9.30 -15.29
CA SER A 210 -0.15 -9.69 -14.06
C SER A 210 0.51 -10.87 -13.36
N ASN A 211 1.03 -11.85 -14.09
CA ASN A 211 1.73 -12.98 -13.49
C ASN A 211 3.10 -12.58 -12.93
N VAL A 212 3.86 -11.73 -13.63
CA VAL A 212 5.17 -11.27 -13.18
C VAL A 212 5.05 -10.39 -11.93
N MET A 213 4.15 -9.39 -11.96
CA MET A 213 3.98 -8.46 -10.83
C MET A 213 3.40 -9.12 -9.57
N LEU A 214 2.57 -10.16 -9.72
CA LEU A 214 1.95 -10.81 -8.55
C LEU A 214 2.71 -12.05 -8.06
N LYS A 215 3.77 -12.46 -8.74
CA LYS A 215 4.62 -13.59 -8.31
C LYS A 215 5.25 -13.36 -6.92
N PRO A 216 5.84 -12.19 -6.61
CA PRO A 216 6.37 -11.90 -5.27
C PRO A 216 5.30 -11.99 -4.18
N ILE A 217 4.12 -11.41 -4.40
CA ILE A 217 3.00 -11.46 -3.43
C ILE A 217 2.56 -12.91 -3.15
N ARG A 218 2.59 -13.80 -4.15
CA ARG A 218 2.31 -15.22 -3.93
C ARG A 218 3.38 -15.88 -3.07
N LYS A 219 4.66 -15.56 -3.29
CA LYS A 219 5.77 -16.05 -2.45
C LYS A 219 5.58 -15.61 -0.99
N ILE A 220 5.30 -14.33 -0.75
CA ILE A 220 5.01 -13.80 0.59
C ILE A 220 3.87 -14.59 1.25
N LYS A 221 2.76 -14.77 0.54
CA LYS A 221 1.61 -15.53 1.03
C LYS A 221 1.98 -16.99 1.38
N GLU A 222 2.78 -17.65 0.54
CA GLU A 222 3.18 -19.06 0.75
C GLU A 222 4.12 -19.18 1.93
N THR A 223 5.12 -18.29 2.07
CA THR A 223 6.01 -18.24 3.20
C THR A 223 5.24 -17.95 4.50
N ALA A 224 4.36 -16.93 4.49
CA ALA A 224 3.51 -16.61 5.64
C ALA A 224 2.59 -17.78 6.08
N LYS A 225 2.20 -18.67 5.15
CA LYS A 225 1.45 -19.88 5.50
C LYS A 225 2.29 -20.99 6.11
N ARG A 226 3.59 -21.04 5.81
CA ARG A 226 4.52 -22.03 6.36
C ARG A 226 4.99 -21.64 7.74
N ILE A 227 5.06 -20.34 8.04
CA ILE A 227 5.39 -19.83 9.36
C ILE A 227 4.32 -20.31 10.34
N SER A 228 4.75 -21.08 11.34
CA SER A 228 3.95 -21.54 12.47
C SER A 228 4.72 -21.27 13.75
N VAL A 229 4.05 -21.45 14.88
CA VAL A 229 4.70 -21.35 16.21
C VAL A 229 5.83 -22.37 16.38
N GLU A 230 5.78 -23.47 15.63
CA GLU A 230 6.79 -24.55 15.67
C GLU A 230 8.00 -24.25 14.77
N ASP A 231 7.83 -23.38 13.73
CA ASP A 231 8.90 -22.99 12.80
C ASP A 231 8.78 -21.51 12.44
N LEU A 232 9.48 -20.68 13.19
CA LEU A 232 9.62 -19.24 12.98
C LEU A 232 10.88 -18.87 12.20
N SER A 233 11.71 -19.86 11.80
CA SER A 233 12.98 -19.61 11.10
C SER A 233 12.81 -19.19 9.64
N GLN A 234 11.63 -19.36 9.06
CA GLN A 234 11.33 -19.03 7.67
C GLN A 234 11.37 -17.52 7.45
N ARG A 235 12.04 -17.10 6.36
CA ARG A 235 12.09 -15.69 5.95
C ARG A 235 11.66 -15.55 4.51
N ILE A 236 11.11 -14.40 4.17
CA ILE A 236 10.82 -14.02 2.79
C ILE A 236 12.13 -13.62 2.14
N GLU A 237 12.42 -14.23 0.99
CA GLU A 237 13.54 -13.81 0.14
C GLU A 237 13.34 -12.36 -0.31
N ILE A 238 14.34 -11.50 -0.04
CA ILE A 238 14.34 -10.08 -0.39
C ILE A 238 15.06 -9.92 -1.72
N ASP A 239 14.45 -10.45 -2.80
CA ASP A 239 14.96 -10.32 -4.16
C ASP A 239 14.11 -9.33 -4.96
N GLY A 240 14.76 -8.55 -5.85
CA GLY A 240 14.07 -7.67 -6.77
C GLY A 240 14.43 -6.19 -6.63
N PRO A 241 13.72 -5.31 -7.38
CA PRO A 241 13.92 -3.87 -7.31
C PRO A 241 13.51 -3.30 -5.96
N ASP A 242 14.04 -2.09 -5.66
CA ASP A 242 13.64 -1.33 -4.47
C ASP A 242 12.24 -0.72 -4.71
N ASP A 243 11.21 -1.52 -4.42
CA ASP A 243 9.80 -1.15 -4.54
C ASP A 243 9.03 -1.46 -3.25
N GLU A 244 7.75 -1.16 -3.24
CA GLU A 244 6.85 -1.35 -2.09
C GLU A 244 6.75 -2.84 -1.68
N ILE A 245 7.00 -3.76 -2.60
CA ILE A 245 6.98 -5.20 -2.32
C ILE A 245 8.22 -5.61 -1.53
N LYS A 246 9.37 -5.02 -1.84
CA LYS A 246 10.60 -5.24 -1.09
C LYS A 246 10.49 -4.67 0.32
N GLU A 247 9.96 -3.44 0.46
CA GLU A 247 9.70 -2.82 1.76
C GLU A 247 8.76 -3.67 2.63
N LEU A 248 7.68 -4.20 2.01
CA LEU A 248 6.77 -5.13 2.67
C LEU A 248 7.49 -6.39 3.15
N SER A 249 8.39 -6.95 2.34
CA SER A 249 9.15 -8.15 2.70
C SER A 249 10.09 -7.91 3.88
N VAL A 250 10.79 -6.76 3.90
CA VAL A 250 11.66 -6.34 5.01
C VAL A 250 10.84 -6.14 6.29
N THR A 251 9.73 -5.42 6.21
CA THR A 251 8.84 -5.17 7.36
C THR A 251 8.29 -6.49 7.92
N PHE A 252 7.88 -7.41 7.04
CA PHE A 252 7.39 -8.71 7.44
C PHE A 252 8.48 -9.54 8.15
N ASN A 253 9.69 -9.60 7.59
CA ASN A 253 10.80 -10.31 8.22
C ASN A 253 11.15 -9.73 9.60
N SER A 254 11.18 -8.39 9.72
CA SER A 254 11.40 -7.73 11.02
C SER A 254 10.31 -8.07 12.06
N MET A 255 9.06 -8.24 11.61
CA MET A 255 7.98 -8.69 12.50
C MET A 255 8.21 -10.15 12.96
N ILE A 256 8.66 -11.03 12.07
CA ILE A 256 8.97 -12.41 12.41
C ILE A 256 10.17 -12.49 13.36
N ASP A 257 11.21 -11.67 13.14
CA ASP A 257 12.38 -11.61 14.04
C ASP A 257 11.95 -11.28 15.49
N ARG A 258 11.08 -10.27 15.65
CA ARG A 258 10.53 -9.90 16.97
C ARG A 258 9.67 -11.01 17.58
N LEU A 259 8.91 -11.73 16.75
CA LEU A 259 8.07 -12.83 17.21
C LEU A 259 8.93 -14.01 17.67
N GLU A 260 9.97 -14.35 16.91
CA GLU A 260 10.93 -15.42 17.25
C GLU A 260 11.66 -15.11 18.56
N GLU A 261 12.20 -13.89 18.69
CA GLU A 261 12.84 -13.43 19.92
C GLU A 261 11.90 -13.52 21.13
N SER A 262 10.65 -13.05 20.98
CA SER A 262 9.65 -13.12 22.06
C SER A 262 9.31 -14.56 22.43
N PHE A 263 9.19 -15.45 21.45
CA PHE A 263 8.90 -16.86 21.68
C PHE A 263 10.07 -17.58 22.36
N GLU A 264 11.31 -17.31 21.94
CA GLU A 264 12.49 -17.84 22.60
C GLU A 264 12.62 -17.37 24.05
N GLN A 265 12.35 -16.09 24.32
CA GLN A 265 12.35 -15.56 25.70
C GLN A 265 11.28 -16.23 26.53
N GLN A 266 10.08 -16.46 25.99
CA GLN A 266 8.99 -17.15 26.69
C GLN A 266 9.34 -18.62 26.95
N SER A 267 9.93 -19.29 25.96
CA SER A 267 10.34 -20.72 26.10
C SER A 267 11.42 -20.89 27.15
N ARG A 268 12.44 -20.00 27.13
CA ARG A 268 13.49 -19.98 28.19
C ARG A 268 12.88 -19.74 29.57
N PHE A 269 11.97 -18.76 29.70
CA PHE A 269 11.30 -18.48 30.97
C PHE A 269 10.55 -19.70 31.53
N VAL A 270 9.80 -20.43 30.69
CA VAL A 270 9.08 -21.64 31.12
C VAL A 270 10.04 -22.75 31.52
N SER A 271 11.10 -22.93 30.74
CA SER A 271 12.15 -23.94 31.04
C SER A 271 12.83 -23.65 32.38
N ASP A 272 13.29 -22.41 32.57
CA ASP A 272 14.02 -22.01 33.77
C ASP A 272 13.13 -22.05 35.00
N ALA A 273 11.88 -21.56 34.90
CA ALA A 273 10.90 -21.68 35.98
C ALA A 273 10.66 -23.15 36.39
N SER A 274 10.58 -24.05 35.38
CA SER A 274 10.41 -25.49 35.65
C SER A 274 11.61 -26.12 36.37
N HIS A 275 12.83 -25.69 35.99
CA HIS A 275 14.06 -26.14 36.62
C HIS A 275 14.16 -25.64 38.07
N GLU A 276 13.90 -24.35 38.31
CA GLU A 276 13.98 -23.73 39.62
C GLU A 276 12.88 -24.21 40.59
N LEU A 277 11.72 -24.62 40.09
CA LEU A 277 10.67 -25.25 40.91
C LEU A 277 10.95 -26.72 41.24
N ARG A 278 11.70 -27.45 40.41
CA ARG A 278 11.97 -28.86 40.61
C ARG A 278 12.90 -29.08 41.79
N THR A 279 13.87 -28.21 41.99
CA THR A 279 14.86 -28.31 43.08
C THR A 279 14.20 -28.28 44.47
N PRO A 280 13.41 -27.25 44.84
CA PRO A 280 12.73 -27.20 46.14
C PRO A 280 11.76 -28.37 46.35
N ILE A 281 11.01 -28.76 45.30
CA ILE A 281 10.14 -29.95 45.40
C ILE A 281 10.94 -31.20 45.75
N SER A 282 12.14 -31.36 45.18
CA SER A 282 13.01 -32.51 45.50
C SER A 282 13.52 -32.46 46.94
N VAL A 283 13.85 -31.27 47.46
CA VAL A 283 14.26 -31.04 48.84
C VAL A 283 13.14 -31.38 49.81
N ILE A 284 11.93 -30.84 49.56
CA ILE A 284 10.72 -31.13 50.35
C ILE A 284 10.45 -32.65 50.39
N ASN A 285 10.50 -33.32 49.24
CA ASN A 285 10.34 -34.77 49.16
C ASN A 285 11.41 -35.50 49.94
N GLY A 286 12.66 -35.03 49.94
CA GLY A 286 13.75 -35.60 50.70
C GLY A 286 13.48 -35.56 52.21
N TYR A 287 13.12 -34.37 52.73
CA TYR A 287 12.80 -34.20 54.16
C TYR A 287 11.50 -34.91 54.52
N ALA A 288 10.47 -34.94 53.70
CA ALA A 288 9.28 -35.76 53.95
C ALA A 288 9.58 -37.25 54.04
N ASN A 289 10.47 -37.75 53.19
CA ASN A 289 10.97 -39.17 53.33
C ASN A 289 11.79 -39.38 54.57
N LEU A 290 12.58 -38.40 55.00
CA LEU A 290 13.34 -38.45 56.23
C LEU A 290 12.40 -38.58 57.45
N ILE A 291 11.38 -37.75 57.52
CA ILE A 291 10.32 -37.80 58.53
C ILE A 291 9.63 -39.17 58.52
N ASN A 292 9.29 -39.70 57.37
CA ASN A 292 8.61 -40.99 57.25
C ASN A 292 9.45 -42.18 57.75
N ARG A 293 10.78 -42.10 57.60
CA ARG A 293 11.70 -43.19 57.98
C ARG A 293 12.14 -43.13 59.46
N TRP A 294 12.48 -41.91 59.95
CA TRP A 294 13.11 -41.74 61.26
C TRP A 294 12.47 -40.71 62.17
N GLY A 295 11.60 -39.86 61.66
CA GLY A 295 11.01 -38.76 62.43
C GLY A 295 10.09 -39.20 63.57
N LYS A 296 9.67 -40.48 63.59
CA LYS A 296 8.90 -41.05 64.70
C LYS A 296 9.75 -41.37 65.93
N ASP A 297 11.05 -41.65 65.75
CA ASP A 297 11.95 -42.12 66.74
C ASP A 297 12.95 -41.06 67.22
N ASP A 298 13.05 -39.93 66.44
CA ASP A 298 13.98 -38.84 66.73
C ASP A 298 13.29 -37.46 66.56
N PRO A 299 12.97 -36.81 67.69
CA PRO A 299 12.32 -35.51 67.71
C PRO A 299 13.17 -34.37 67.10
N GLU A 300 14.51 -34.45 67.15
CA GLU A 300 15.40 -33.43 66.61
C GLU A 300 15.39 -33.49 65.08
N ILE A 301 15.47 -34.68 64.48
CA ILE A 301 15.36 -34.91 63.05
C ILE A 301 13.97 -34.46 62.54
N LEU A 302 12.91 -34.77 63.33
CA LEU A 302 11.57 -34.33 62.97
C LEU A 302 11.48 -32.80 62.90
N GLN A 303 11.99 -32.11 63.92
CA GLN A 303 11.93 -30.65 64.02
C GLN A 303 12.78 -30.01 62.92
N GLU A 304 13.98 -30.52 62.68
CA GLU A 304 14.83 -30.01 61.55
C GLU A 304 14.15 -30.19 60.18
N ALA A 305 13.63 -31.37 59.89
CA ALA A 305 12.98 -31.67 58.66
C ALA A 305 11.73 -30.81 58.42
N VAL A 306 10.92 -30.58 59.46
CA VAL A 306 9.74 -29.68 59.36
C VAL A 306 10.16 -28.24 59.12
N ASN A 307 11.19 -27.74 59.81
CA ASN A 307 11.68 -26.39 59.60
C ASN A 307 12.20 -26.19 58.16
N ASN A 308 12.97 -27.14 57.64
CA ASN A 308 13.47 -27.05 56.25
C ASN A 308 12.35 -27.13 55.21
N ILE A 309 11.29 -27.95 55.45
CA ILE A 309 10.11 -27.98 54.57
C ILE A 309 9.38 -26.62 54.59
N LEU A 310 9.21 -26.01 55.75
CA LEU A 310 8.57 -24.71 55.88
C LEU A 310 9.39 -23.63 55.16
N GLU A 311 10.69 -23.56 55.36
CA GLU A 311 11.60 -22.62 54.73
C GLU A 311 11.55 -22.77 53.19
N GLU A 312 11.59 -24.01 52.67
CA GLU A 312 11.52 -24.26 51.23
C GLU A 312 10.17 -23.90 50.63
N THR A 313 9.08 -24.10 51.39
CA THR A 313 7.73 -23.69 50.97
C THR A 313 7.60 -22.18 50.90
N ASP A 314 8.20 -21.43 51.84
CA ASP A 314 8.23 -19.97 51.83
C ASP A 314 9.05 -19.45 50.63
N HIS A 315 10.21 -20.05 50.33
CA HIS A 315 11.00 -19.75 49.15
C HIS A 315 10.21 -19.95 47.86
N MET A 316 9.46 -21.06 47.73
CA MET A 316 8.60 -21.33 46.58
C MET A 316 7.50 -20.30 46.47
N SER A 317 6.89 -19.89 47.59
CA SER A 317 5.82 -18.89 47.59
C SER A 317 6.30 -17.53 47.06
N VAL A 318 7.49 -17.08 47.50
CA VAL A 318 8.12 -15.86 46.99
C VAL A 318 8.45 -15.99 45.49
N MET A 319 9.03 -17.13 45.09
CA MET A 319 9.32 -17.37 43.65
C MET A 319 8.08 -17.31 42.79
N ILE A 320 6.97 -17.97 43.19
CA ILE A 320 5.71 -17.96 42.43
C ILE A 320 5.15 -16.54 42.33
N LYS A 321 5.20 -15.74 43.40
CA LYS A 321 4.78 -14.33 43.39
C LYS A 321 5.60 -13.54 42.37
N ASN A 322 6.90 -13.70 42.33
CA ASN A 322 7.81 -13.03 41.41
C ASN A 322 7.56 -13.46 39.95
N LEU A 323 7.34 -14.76 39.71
CA LEU A 323 6.98 -15.27 38.38
C LEU A 323 5.65 -14.69 37.87
N LEU A 324 4.63 -14.66 38.74
CA LEU A 324 3.31 -14.08 38.40
C LEU A 324 3.40 -12.57 38.14
N PHE A 325 4.24 -11.86 38.91
CA PHE A 325 4.51 -10.45 38.70
C PHE A 325 5.12 -10.23 37.31
N LEU A 326 6.18 -10.95 36.93
CA LEU A 326 6.83 -10.84 35.62
C LEU A 326 5.90 -11.25 34.48
N ALA A 327 5.10 -12.31 34.63
CA ALA A 327 4.15 -12.74 33.62
C ALA A 327 3.05 -11.70 33.37
N LYS A 328 2.58 -11.01 34.41
CA LYS A 328 1.63 -9.88 34.27
C LYS A 328 2.29 -8.65 33.64
N SER A 329 3.56 -8.43 33.96
CA SER A 329 4.37 -7.32 33.45
C SER A 329 4.59 -7.43 31.93
N ASP A 330 4.90 -8.63 31.43
CA ASP A 330 5.08 -8.89 29.99
C ASP A 330 3.80 -8.66 29.19
N GLN A 331 2.64 -8.81 29.83
CA GLN A 331 1.33 -8.57 29.20
C GLN A 331 0.83 -7.12 29.35
N ASN A 332 1.65 -6.19 29.87
CA ASN A 332 1.23 -4.84 30.24
C ASN A 332 -0.05 -4.80 31.13
N ARG A 333 -0.27 -5.84 31.95
CA ARG A 333 -1.45 -5.98 32.82
C ARG A 333 -1.21 -5.52 34.24
N ASN A 334 0.01 -5.15 34.62
CA ASN A 334 0.26 -4.51 35.90
C ASN A 334 -0.29 -3.08 35.84
N HIS A 335 -1.27 -2.79 36.67
CA HIS A 335 -1.79 -1.44 36.83
C HIS A 335 -0.77 -0.63 37.63
N VAL A 336 -0.01 0.22 36.96
CA VAL A 336 0.95 1.15 37.56
C VAL A 336 0.23 2.46 37.88
N GLN A 337 0.17 2.83 39.15
CA GLN A 337 -0.48 4.06 39.60
C GLN A 337 0.58 5.12 39.88
N LYS A 338 1.04 5.79 38.85
CA LYS A 338 2.00 6.88 38.98
C LYS A 338 1.36 8.09 39.64
N GLN A 339 2.01 8.58 40.68
CA GLN A 339 1.64 9.83 41.38
C GLN A 339 2.90 10.59 41.77
N PRO A 340 2.83 11.88 42.06
CA PRO A 340 3.95 12.60 42.64
C PRO A 340 4.37 11.94 43.95
N MET A 341 5.64 11.54 44.06
CA MET A 341 6.17 10.90 45.27
C MET A 341 7.60 11.40 45.57
N SER A 342 7.93 11.43 46.85
CA SER A 342 9.25 11.77 47.33
C SER A 342 10.17 10.54 47.36
N ILE A 343 11.29 10.59 46.62
CA ILE A 343 12.31 9.54 46.68
C ILE A 343 13.00 9.57 48.06
N ASN A 344 13.19 10.76 48.65
CA ASN A 344 13.79 10.91 49.95
C ASN A 344 13.03 10.12 51.02
N GLU A 345 11.69 10.28 51.04
CA GLU A 345 10.83 9.55 51.98
C GLU A 345 10.92 8.03 51.76
N ALA A 346 10.88 7.57 50.49
CA ALA A 346 10.96 6.14 50.17
C ALA A 346 12.28 5.53 50.70
N VAL A 347 13.41 6.25 50.62
CA VAL A 347 14.71 5.80 51.12
C VAL A 347 14.72 5.79 52.64
N TYR A 348 14.19 6.83 53.32
CA TYR A 348 14.11 6.85 54.77
C TYR A 348 13.27 5.73 55.33
N ASP A 349 12.14 5.40 54.71
CA ASP A 349 11.28 4.26 55.15
C ASP A 349 12.07 2.93 55.10
N ILE A 350 12.73 2.67 53.98
CA ILE A 350 13.50 1.41 53.82
C ILE A 350 14.69 1.36 54.74
N ALA A 351 15.44 2.45 54.89
CA ALA A 351 16.58 2.49 55.78
C ALA A 351 16.18 2.28 57.25
N LYS A 352 15.03 2.80 57.66
CA LYS A 352 14.43 2.58 58.98
C LYS A 352 14.02 1.13 59.16
N ASP A 353 13.28 0.55 58.20
CA ASP A 353 12.82 -0.84 58.28
C ASP A 353 14.00 -1.80 58.37
N LEU A 354 15.08 -1.57 57.60
CA LEU A 354 16.29 -2.38 57.63
C LEU A 354 17.00 -2.31 59.00
N SER A 355 17.12 -1.10 59.58
CA SER A 355 17.80 -0.90 60.85
C SER A 355 17.09 -1.56 62.05
N VAL A 356 15.77 -1.78 61.95
CA VAL A 356 14.98 -2.50 62.95
C VAL A 356 15.07 -4.03 62.78
N THR A 357 15.27 -4.51 61.54
CA THR A 357 15.24 -5.94 61.23
C THR A 357 16.52 -6.67 61.65
N ASP A 358 17.71 -6.05 61.53
CA ASP A 358 18.98 -6.66 61.91
C ASP A 358 19.96 -5.57 62.47
N GLU A 359 20.13 -5.56 63.78
CA GLU A 359 21.04 -4.62 64.45
C GLU A 359 22.53 -4.73 64.07
N LYS A 360 22.88 -5.80 63.35
CA LYS A 360 24.28 -6.01 62.87
C LYS A 360 24.57 -5.28 61.56
N ILE A 361 23.56 -4.70 60.92
CA ILE A 361 23.70 -3.99 59.66
C ILE A 361 23.96 -2.48 59.97
N GLU A 362 25.09 -1.97 59.52
CA GLU A 362 25.36 -0.55 59.57
C GLU A 362 24.70 0.15 58.39
N VAL A 363 23.67 0.96 58.65
CA VAL A 363 22.91 1.69 57.64
C VAL A 363 23.35 3.16 57.61
N ILE A 364 23.83 3.60 56.47
CA ILE A 364 24.26 4.99 56.23
C ILE A 364 23.29 5.64 55.22
N THR A 365 22.76 6.82 55.54
CA THR A 365 21.87 7.57 54.65
C THR A 365 22.51 8.91 54.32
N GLU A 366 22.79 9.15 53.04
CA GLU A 366 23.28 10.39 52.46
C GLU A 366 22.23 10.97 51.53
N VAL A 367 21.26 11.66 52.10
CA VAL A 367 20.11 12.22 51.34
C VAL A 367 20.28 13.70 51.24
N CYS A 368 20.06 14.26 50.02
CA CYS A 368 20.15 15.72 49.85
C CYS A 368 19.00 16.44 50.57
N ASP A 369 19.28 17.70 51.01
CA ASP A 369 18.31 18.50 51.77
C ASP A 369 17.06 18.86 50.95
N LYS A 370 17.18 18.86 49.62
CA LYS A 370 16.06 19.15 48.72
C LYS A 370 15.23 17.88 48.53
N GLU A 371 13.96 18.01 48.76
CA GLU A 371 13.01 16.92 48.43
C GLU A 371 12.92 16.71 46.93
N LEU A 372 13.15 15.47 46.46
CA LEU A 372 13.15 15.13 45.07
C LEU A 372 11.84 14.40 44.73
N ILE A 373 10.99 15.09 43.98
CA ILE A 373 9.67 14.57 43.55
C ILE A 373 9.80 13.97 42.17
N ILE A 374 9.28 12.74 42.02
CA ILE A 374 9.16 12.05 40.74
C ILE A 374 7.73 11.57 40.53
N SER A 375 7.35 11.37 39.29
CA SER A 375 6.09 10.70 38.92
C SER A 375 6.30 9.18 38.94
N GLY A 376 5.89 8.54 40.04
CA GLY A 376 6.14 7.12 40.29
C GLY A 376 5.04 6.43 41.07
N ASP A 377 5.03 5.09 41.00
CA ASP A 377 4.21 4.23 41.86
C ASP A 377 4.99 3.94 43.14
N PRO A 378 4.54 4.43 44.33
CA PRO A 378 5.30 4.33 45.55
C PRO A 378 5.60 2.87 45.98
N ASP A 379 4.66 1.94 45.76
CA ASP A 379 4.83 0.56 46.13
C ASP A 379 5.89 -0.13 45.25
N LEU A 380 5.85 0.16 43.94
CA LEU A 380 6.82 -0.38 43.01
C LEU A 380 8.23 0.20 43.24
N ILE A 381 8.36 1.50 43.48
CA ILE A 381 9.65 2.14 43.76
C ILE A 381 10.23 1.60 45.06
N LYS A 382 9.43 1.46 46.13
CA LYS A 382 9.87 0.79 47.40
C LYS A 382 10.28 -0.66 47.16
N GLN A 383 9.53 -1.41 46.33
CA GLN A 383 9.88 -2.80 45.97
C GLN A 383 11.23 -2.86 45.25
N MET A 384 11.50 -1.95 44.31
CA MET A 384 12.81 -1.87 43.64
C MET A 384 13.95 -1.61 44.63
N LEU A 385 13.79 -0.63 45.53
CA LEU A 385 14.80 -0.33 46.55
C LEU A 385 15.00 -1.51 47.51
N TRP A 386 13.92 -2.19 47.87
CA TRP A 386 13.98 -3.37 48.72
C TRP A 386 14.76 -4.50 48.06
N ILE A 387 14.57 -4.75 46.77
CA ILE A 387 15.33 -5.74 45.99
C ILE A 387 16.84 -5.43 46.04
N TYR A 388 17.24 -4.18 45.88
CA TYR A 388 18.64 -3.78 45.99
C TYR A 388 19.16 -3.97 47.40
N THR A 389 18.36 -3.60 48.40
CA THR A 389 18.70 -3.80 49.81
C THR A 389 18.90 -5.29 50.18
N GLU A 390 17.97 -6.15 49.75
CA GLU A 390 18.10 -7.60 49.95
C GLU A 390 19.39 -8.16 49.33
N ASN A 391 19.71 -7.72 48.10
CA ASN A 391 20.95 -8.13 47.45
C ASN A 391 22.17 -7.62 48.23
N ALA A 392 22.17 -6.36 48.67
CA ALA A 392 23.22 -5.79 49.48
C ALA A 392 23.45 -6.60 50.78
N VAL A 393 22.37 -6.98 51.49
CA VAL A 393 22.44 -7.78 52.70
C VAL A 393 22.97 -9.20 52.43
N LYS A 394 22.53 -9.82 51.34
CA LYS A 394 22.89 -11.20 50.97
C LYS A 394 24.35 -11.35 50.56
N TYR A 395 24.87 -10.37 49.82
CA TYR A 395 26.21 -10.45 49.25
C TYR A 395 27.29 -9.70 50.04
N SER A 396 26.93 -8.98 51.13
CA SER A 396 27.86 -8.46 52.10
C SER A 396 28.40 -9.55 53.01
N GLY A 397 29.64 -9.43 53.40
CA GLY A 397 30.28 -10.37 54.35
C GLY A 397 29.79 -10.23 55.81
N ASP A 398 30.66 -10.59 56.76
CA ASP A 398 30.33 -10.54 58.19
C ASP A 398 29.99 -9.14 58.70
N LYS A 399 30.66 -8.09 58.19
CA LYS A 399 30.37 -6.69 58.50
C LYS A 399 29.58 -6.08 57.36
N LYS A 400 28.26 -6.00 57.52
CA LYS A 400 27.34 -5.46 56.51
C LYS A 400 27.22 -3.95 56.64
N VAL A 401 27.67 -3.19 55.61
CA VAL A 401 27.54 -1.74 55.54
C VAL A 401 26.74 -1.42 54.29
N ILE A 402 25.56 -0.80 54.47
CA ILE A 402 24.67 -0.43 53.36
C ILE A 402 24.48 1.06 53.34
N THR A 403 24.87 1.71 52.26
CA THR A 403 24.78 3.16 52.07
C THR A 403 23.72 3.51 51.05
N TYR A 404 22.73 4.31 51.43
CA TYR A 404 21.74 4.86 50.56
C TYR A 404 22.12 6.32 50.23
N LYS A 405 22.08 6.69 48.94
CA LYS A 405 22.31 8.09 48.52
C LYS A 405 21.15 8.56 47.66
N VAL A 406 20.75 9.82 47.91
CA VAL A 406 19.75 10.52 47.06
C VAL A 406 20.37 11.85 46.69
N TYR A 407 20.48 12.10 45.37
CA TYR A 407 21.08 13.29 44.83
C TYR A 407 20.49 13.64 43.47
N THR A 408 20.84 14.82 42.93
CA THR A 408 20.42 15.26 41.61
C THR A 408 21.55 15.17 40.59
N GLU A 409 21.24 14.73 39.38
CA GLU A 409 22.16 14.78 38.23
C GLU A 409 21.41 15.39 37.04
N GLY A 410 21.61 16.68 36.80
CA GLY A 410 20.81 17.41 35.82
C GLY A 410 19.31 17.39 36.15
N ASP A 411 18.49 16.93 35.23
CA ASP A 411 17.03 16.82 35.38
C ASP A 411 16.58 15.49 36.02
N TYR A 412 17.51 14.71 36.60
CA TYR A 412 17.20 13.40 37.17
C TYR A 412 17.40 13.42 38.71
N ALA A 413 16.44 12.80 39.38
CA ALA A 413 16.60 12.32 40.74
C ALA A 413 17.33 10.98 40.70
N CYS A 414 18.45 10.89 41.36
CA CYS A 414 19.26 9.68 41.46
C CYS A 414 19.12 9.08 42.88
N VAL A 415 18.82 7.80 42.92
CA VAL A 415 18.84 7.02 44.17
C VAL A 415 19.82 5.87 43.99
N SER A 416 20.72 5.71 44.93
CA SER A 416 21.65 4.58 44.92
C SER A 416 21.62 3.78 46.24
N VAL A 417 21.87 2.46 46.10
CA VAL A 417 22.08 1.53 47.18
C VAL A 417 23.45 0.90 46.97
N LYS A 418 24.36 1.11 47.92
CA LYS A 418 25.73 0.62 47.87
C LYS A 418 25.98 -0.33 49.01
N ASP A 419 26.63 -1.46 48.71
CA ASP A 419 27.12 -2.47 49.66
C ASP A 419 28.66 -2.51 49.69
N ASN A 420 29.18 -3.20 50.68
CA ASN A 420 30.60 -3.54 50.83
C ASN A 420 30.88 -5.05 50.61
N GLY A 421 30.11 -5.67 49.75
CA GLY A 421 30.10 -7.10 49.50
C GLY A 421 31.20 -7.58 48.56
N CYS A 422 30.98 -8.78 48.02
CA CYS A 422 31.93 -9.46 47.12
C CYS A 422 32.11 -8.77 45.76
N GLY A 423 31.20 -7.85 45.38
CA GLY A 423 31.21 -7.22 44.07
C GLY A 423 30.81 -8.16 42.92
N ILE A 424 30.73 -7.61 41.72
CA ILE A 424 30.29 -8.28 40.48
C ILE A 424 31.38 -8.10 39.43
N SER A 425 31.66 -9.13 38.65
CA SER A 425 32.62 -9.04 37.55
C SER A 425 32.06 -8.20 36.40
N GLU A 426 32.92 -7.61 35.55
CA GLU A 426 32.52 -6.82 34.41
C GLU A 426 31.72 -7.63 33.39
N GLU A 427 32.02 -8.93 33.25
CA GLU A 427 31.30 -9.86 32.40
C GLU A 427 29.87 -10.11 32.90
N ASP A 428 29.74 -10.31 34.23
CA ASP A 428 28.44 -10.59 34.85
C ASP A 428 27.52 -9.36 34.86
N ILE A 429 28.05 -8.15 34.99
CA ILE A 429 27.26 -6.91 35.02
C ILE A 429 26.30 -6.80 33.85
N GLN A 430 26.67 -7.33 32.67
CA GLN A 430 25.82 -7.28 31.47
C GLN A 430 24.59 -8.18 31.59
N HIS A 431 24.63 -9.19 32.48
CA HIS A 431 23.60 -10.24 32.59
C HIS A 431 22.81 -10.23 33.90
N ILE A 432 23.23 -9.42 34.89
CA ILE A 432 22.58 -9.45 36.23
C ILE A 432 21.09 -9.10 36.22
N PHE A 433 20.62 -8.44 35.17
CA PHE A 433 19.20 -8.11 34.99
C PHE A 433 18.42 -9.15 34.20
N ASP A 434 19.12 -10.16 33.65
CA ASP A 434 18.46 -11.27 32.97
C ASP A 434 17.74 -12.15 33.99
N ARG A 435 16.61 -12.73 33.59
CA ARG A 435 15.81 -13.60 34.48
C ARG A 435 16.58 -14.87 34.83
N PHE A 436 16.52 -15.27 36.09
CA PHE A 436 17.22 -16.45 36.62
C PHE A 436 18.74 -16.40 36.53
N TYR A 437 19.32 -15.25 36.11
CA TYR A 437 20.77 -15.12 36.07
C TYR A 437 21.38 -15.01 37.46
N ARG A 438 22.46 -15.73 37.68
CA ARG A 438 23.26 -15.71 38.91
C ARG A 438 24.74 -15.74 38.54
N ALA A 439 25.46 -14.71 38.96
CA ALA A 439 26.91 -14.64 38.81
C ALA A 439 27.53 -15.76 39.70
N ASP A 440 28.20 -16.71 39.07
CA ASP A 440 28.89 -17.84 39.69
C ASP A 440 28.01 -18.95 40.34
N LYS A 441 27.71 -19.97 39.55
CA LYS A 441 26.98 -21.20 39.98
C LYS A 441 27.78 -22.06 40.95
N SER A 442 29.08 -21.83 41.11
CA SER A 442 29.98 -22.74 41.87
C SER A 442 30.36 -22.24 43.26
N ARG A 443 30.45 -20.94 43.52
CA ARG A 443 30.87 -20.38 44.79
C ARG A 443 29.76 -20.08 45.80
N ASN A 444 28.51 -19.90 45.35
CA ASN A 444 27.41 -19.39 46.19
C ASN A 444 26.21 -20.34 46.29
N LYS A 445 26.44 -21.67 46.38
CA LYS A 445 25.34 -22.61 46.66
C LYS A 445 24.69 -22.39 48.04
N GLU A 446 25.36 -21.67 48.92
CA GLU A 446 24.88 -21.37 50.28
C GLU A 446 24.02 -20.09 50.37
N ILE A 447 24.05 -19.22 49.34
CA ILE A 447 23.26 -17.96 49.34
C ILE A 447 21.92 -18.21 48.63
N PRO A 448 20.80 -18.22 49.35
CA PRO A 448 19.49 -18.44 48.73
C PRO A 448 19.08 -17.30 47.83
N GLY A 449 18.57 -17.61 46.61
CA GLY A 449 18.05 -16.61 45.66
C GLY A 449 17.77 -17.20 44.31
N ASN A 450 16.67 -16.78 43.68
CA ASN A 450 16.14 -17.33 42.44
C ASN A 450 16.45 -16.50 41.20
N GLY A 451 17.29 -15.44 41.30
CA GLY A 451 17.70 -14.61 40.14
C GLY A 451 16.57 -13.78 39.47
N LEU A 452 15.42 -13.61 40.15
CA LEU A 452 14.29 -12.84 39.60
C LEU A 452 14.23 -11.39 40.11
N GLY A 453 14.86 -11.09 41.25
CA GLY A 453 14.76 -9.77 41.89
C GLY A 453 15.23 -8.63 40.99
N LEU A 454 16.47 -8.72 40.48
CA LEU A 454 17.01 -7.65 39.62
C LEU A 454 16.23 -7.47 38.28
N SER A 455 15.68 -8.53 37.72
CA SER A 455 14.81 -8.42 36.53
C SER A 455 13.49 -7.70 36.84
N ILE A 456 12.95 -7.86 38.06
CA ILE A 456 11.80 -7.09 38.54
C ILE A 456 12.18 -5.62 38.73
N ALA A 457 13.33 -5.34 39.36
CA ALA A 457 13.83 -3.96 39.52
C ALA A 457 14.03 -3.28 38.17
N SER A 458 14.60 -3.94 37.19
CA SER A 458 14.73 -3.44 35.80
C SER A 458 13.40 -3.13 35.18
N TRP A 459 12.40 -4.00 35.32
CA TRP A 459 11.05 -3.75 34.81
C TRP A 459 10.43 -2.51 35.48
N ILE A 460 10.56 -2.37 36.79
CA ILE A 460 10.06 -1.19 37.52
C ILE A 460 10.68 0.08 36.98
N ILE A 461 12.01 0.11 36.81
CA ILE A 461 12.74 1.28 36.30
C ILE A 461 12.27 1.64 34.90
N ASN A 462 12.20 0.65 33.99
CA ASN A 462 11.77 0.87 32.62
C ASN A 462 10.32 1.39 32.53
N THR A 463 9.44 0.87 33.37
CA THR A 463 8.04 1.32 33.43
C THR A 463 7.92 2.77 33.91
N HIS A 464 8.87 3.23 34.74
CA HIS A 464 8.97 4.62 35.18
C HIS A 464 9.82 5.51 34.27
N ASN A 465 10.20 5.02 33.06
CA ASN A 465 11.10 5.72 32.12
C ASN A 465 12.43 6.11 32.77
N GLY A 466 12.87 5.35 33.79
CA GLY A 466 14.13 5.54 34.47
C GLY A 466 15.29 4.88 33.73
N LYS A 467 16.48 5.07 34.31
CA LYS A 467 17.72 4.42 33.86
C LYS A 467 18.39 3.80 35.06
N VAL A 468 19.08 2.67 34.86
CA VAL A 468 19.90 2.03 35.89
C VAL A 468 21.37 2.05 35.46
N GLU A 469 22.23 2.33 36.41
CA GLU A 469 23.69 2.23 36.31
C GLU A 469 24.20 1.36 37.45
N VAL A 470 25.17 0.49 37.17
CA VAL A 470 25.78 -0.39 38.19
C VAL A 470 27.27 -0.11 38.23
N LYS A 471 27.77 0.19 39.42
CA LYS A 471 29.20 0.34 39.70
C LYS A 471 29.61 -0.77 40.66
N SER A 472 30.47 -1.64 40.20
CA SER A 472 30.95 -2.76 41.04
C SER A 472 32.40 -3.08 40.75
N VAL A 473 33.09 -3.44 41.81
CA VAL A 473 34.46 -3.93 41.76
C VAL A 473 34.54 -5.17 42.64
N VAL A 474 35.05 -6.24 42.07
CA VAL A 474 35.20 -7.52 42.80
C VAL A 474 36.01 -7.30 44.07
N GLY A 475 35.47 -7.70 45.22
CA GLY A 475 36.05 -7.57 46.57
C GLY A 475 35.85 -6.17 47.22
N GLN A 476 35.16 -5.23 46.56
CA GLN A 476 34.92 -3.86 47.12
C GLN A 476 33.43 -3.52 47.27
N GLY A 477 32.52 -4.37 46.75
CA GLY A 477 31.08 -4.16 46.81
C GLY A 477 30.47 -3.67 45.52
N THR A 478 29.17 -3.39 45.58
CA THR A 478 28.33 -2.97 44.42
C THR A 478 27.52 -1.75 44.79
N GLU A 479 27.33 -0.84 43.82
CA GLU A 479 26.42 0.28 43.89
C GLU A 479 25.44 0.23 42.74
N PHE A 480 24.14 0.07 43.03
CA PHE A 480 23.04 0.19 42.07
C PHE A 480 22.52 1.61 42.12
N ILE A 481 22.48 2.30 40.96
CA ILE A 481 22.03 3.68 40.81
C ILE A 481 20.84 3.69 39.89
N SER A 482 19.70 4.13 40.38
CA SER A 482 18.50 4.35 39.56
C SER A 482 18.23 5.84 39.39
N LYS A 483 17.99 6.27 38.13
CA LYS A 483 17.80 7.65 37.74
C LYS A 483 16.38 7.85 37.21
N PHE A 484 15.62 8.75 37.81
CA PHE A 484 14.24 9.08 37.42
C PHE A 484 14.14 10.57 37.07
N LYS A 485 13.33 10.92 36.10
CA LYS A 485 13.14 12.31 35.72
C LYS A 485 12.40 13.05 36.83
N LEU A 486 12.93 14.22 37.22
CA LEU A 486 12.27 15.13 38.16
C LEU A 486 10.97 15.70 37.57
N GLU A 487 9.94 15.85 38.40
CA GLU A 487 8.72 16.59 38.08
C GLU A 487 8.89 18.08 38.04
#